data_defd9ad1c0393492beee76bf0a81e47d
#
_entry.id   defd9ad1c0393492beee76bf0a81e47d
#
_cell.length_a   1.000
_cell.length_b   1.000
_cell.length_c   1.000
_cell.angle_alpha   90.00
_cell.angle_beta   90.00
_cell.angle_gamma   90.00
#
_symmetry.space_group_name_H-M   'P 1'
#
loop_
_entity.id
_entity.type
_entity.pdbx_description
1 polymer ?
#
loop_
_entity_poly.entity_id
_entity_poly.type
_entity_poly.pdbx_seq_one_letter_code
_entity_poly.pdbx_strand_id
1 'polypeptide(L)'
;LLRGSLHAYNRTGKLLWEHRPGGTDFRINDVSISANGQYVAVGTDYAHIYLYSASGTVLWSVETTGKVLETCISSNGDYISYLTDDQRIYFAVKNSRVVWEYRFDRQPLWIDMVGTADFVVVGETPHKVSIFSKSGRRTWSFKLQTPGTIGRLADSGGNILIGGRNDEVTMLGIEAYLARLLRQTQRLVERARTDGLDAHEAEQEIYAAERALEDGAHQEFIDTIARTKNAVQEAPVARKAVAETAGSGGNCSNCGTGNPPGFQFCGVCGQKLEQGCPSCGTQLQPGFQFCGNCGTQI
;
A
#
# COMPACT_ATOMS: atom_id res chain seq x y z
N LEU A 1 43.90 12.01 13.32
CA LEU A 1 43.13 11.05 12.50
C LEU A 1 42.25 10.22 13.41
N LEU A 2 40.92 10.47 13.32
CA LEU A 2 39.94 9.69 14.06
C LEU A 2 39.81 8.32 13.39
N ARG A 3 40.31 7.29 14.04
CA ARG A 3 40.25 5.90 13.58
C ARG A 3 38.91 5.31 14.06
N GLY A 4 38.10 4.76 13.16
CA GLY A 4 36.82 4.13 13.53
C GLY A 4 37.05 2.69 14.00
N SER A 5 36.63 2.36 15.22
CA SER A 5 36.52 0.99 15.70
C SER A 5 35.12 0.73 16.23
N LEU A 6 34.59 -0.44 15.96
CA LEU A 6 33.31 -0.94 16.48
C LEU A 6 33.59 -1.78 17.71
N HIS A 7 32.94 -1.43 18.81
CA HIS A 7 33.09 -2.11 20.10
C HIS A 7 31.73 -2.59 20.59
N ALA A 8 31.63 -3.81 21.00
CA ALA A 8 30.44 -4.35 21.67
C ALA A 8 30.72 -4.64 23.15
N TYR A 9 29.81 -4.22 23.99
CA TYR A 9 29.88 -4.41 25.44
C TYR A 9 28.64 -5.17 25.93
N ASN A 10 28.80 -5.96 26.96
CA ASN A 10 27.67 -6.55 27.66
C ASN A 10 27.03 -5.54 28.66
N ARG A 11 25.96 -5.96 29.34
CA ARG A 11 25.25 -5.12 30.32
C ARG A 11 26.09 -4.66 31.52
N THR A 12 27.19 -5.35 31.81
CA THR A 12 28.11 -5.00 32.90
C THR A 12 29.27 -4.13 32.43
N GLY A 13 29.29 -3.69 31.16
CA GLY A 13 30.34 -2.87 30.61
C GLY A 13 31.60 -3.64 30.19
N LYS A 14 31.57 -4.98 30.20
CA LYS A 14 32.68 -5.79 29.74
C LYS A 14 32.72 -5.81 28.21
N LEU A 15 33.91 -5.52 27.63
CA LEU A 15 34.12 -5.65 26.19
C LEU A 15 33.94 -7.10 25.75
N LEU A 16 33.10 -7.33 24.78
CA LEU A 16 32.83 -8.63 24.16
C LEU A 16 33.72 -8.85 22.94
N TRP A 17 33.78 -7.85 22.07
CA TRP A 17 34.63 -7.86 20.88
C TRP A 17 34.90 -6.44 20.37
N GLU A 18 35.96 -6.31 19.60
CA GLU A 18 36.35 -5.11 18.87
C GLU A 18 36.64 -5.50 17.41
N HIS A 19 36.20 -4.66 16.47
CA HIS A 19 36.53 -4.81 15.05
C HIS A 19 36.80 -3.45 14.39
N ARG A 20 37.70 -3.43 13.41
CA ARG A 20 38.03 -2.23 12.59
C ARG A 20 37.70 -2.54 11.15
N PRO A 21 36.52 -2.16 10.65
CA PRO A 21 36.13 -2.40 9.26
C PRO A 21 37.14 -1.68 8.35
N GLY A 22 37.70 -2.40 7.36
CA GLY A 22 38.57 -1.84 6.32
C GLY A 22 39.99 -1.40 6.72
N GLY A 23 40.42 -1.57 7.98
CA GLY A 23 41.81 -1.28 8.41
C GLY A 23 41.99 0.03 9.21
N THR A 24 43.06 0.84 8.93
CA THR A 24 43.47 1.88 9.86
C THR A 24 42.95 3.29 9.59
N ASP A 25 42.39 3.59 8.41
CA ASP A 25 42.12 4.97 7.95
C ASP A 25 40.65 5.29 7.70
N PHE A 26 39.75 4.47 8.21
CA PHE A 26 38.31 4.60 7.94
C PHE A 26 37.54 5.18 9.11
N ARG A 27 36.42 5.86 8.78
CA ARG A 27 35.44 6.33 9.76
C ARG A 27 34.17 5.50 9.63
N ILE A 28 33.64 5.09 10.77
CA ILE A 28 32.29 4.62 10.89
C ILE A 28 31.40 5.85 10.96
N ASN A 29 30.46 5.97 10.04
CA ASN A 29 29.52 7.07 10.00
C ASN A 29 28.26 6.76 10.82
N ASP A 30 27.80 5.49 10.73
CA ASP A 30 26.61 5.08 11.44
C ASP A 30 26.61 3.59 11.75
N VAL A 31 25.86 3.23 12.80
CA VAL A 31 25.69 1.87 13.30
C VAL A 31 24.22 1.63 13.69
N SER A 32 23.63 0.57 13.17
CA SER A 32 22.29 0.14 13.52
C SER A 32 22.28 -1.31 13.99
N ILE A 33 21.54 -1.60 15.06
CA ILE A 33 21.40 -2.95 15.64
C ILE A 33 19.96 -3.45 15.51
N SER A 34 19.79 -4.72 15.13
CA SER A 34 18.47 -5.36 15.11
C SER A 34 17.90 -5.48 16.53
N ALA A 35 16.57 -5.39 16.68
CA ALA A 35 15.92 -5.43 18.00
C ALA A 35 16.17 -6.75 18.75
N ASN A 36 16.37 -7.86 18.02
CA ASN A 36 16.76 -9.15 18.61
C ASN A 36 18.26 -9.22 19.00
N GLY A 37 19.05 -8.16 18.75
CA GLY A 37 20.46 -8.07 19.08
C GLY A 37 21.38 -9.00 18.28
N GLN A 38 20.90 -9.68 17.25
CA GLN A 38 21.66 -10.69 16.50
C GLN A 38 22.52 -10.12 15.38
N TYR A 39 22.20 -8.91 14.90
CA TYR A 39 22.83 -8.31 13.73
C TYR A 39 23.14 -6.85 13.93
N VAL A 40 24.27 -6.41 13.39
CA VAL A 40 24.72 -5.01 13.41
C VAL A 40 25.08 -4.59 11.99
N ALA A 41 24.39 -3.57 11.46
CA ALA A 41 24.74 -2.93 10.21
C ALA A 41 25.66 -1.74 10.48
N VAL A 42 26.71 -1.56 9.68
CA VAL A 42 27.72 -0.50 9.86
C VAL A 42 28.00 0.18 8.54
N GLY A 43 27.77 1.48 8.48
CA GLY A 43 28.07 2.35 7.35
C GLY A 43 29.39 3.07 7.52
N THR A 44 30.19 3.17 6.44
CA THR A 44 31.52 3.76 6.47
C THR A 44 31.71 4.91 5.47
N ASP A 45 32.69 5.76 5.71
CA ASP A 45 33.02 6.90 4.85
C ASP A 45 33.85 6.52 3.60
N TYR A 46 34.23 5.26 3.46
CA TYR A 46 34.92 4.79 2.28
C TYR A 46 34.08 3.89 1.37
N ALA A 47 32.76 4.17 1.36
CA ALA A 47 31.80 3.55 0.47
C ALA A 47 31.64 2.02 0.71
N HIS A 48 31.57 1.59 1.97
CA HIS A 48 31.24 0.22 2.31
C HIS A 48 30.17 0.16 3.39
N ILE A 49 29.31 -0.84 3.25
CA ILE A 49 28.37 -1.29 4.29
C ILE A 49 28.75 -2.69 4.74
N TYR A 50 28.69 -2.94 6.03
CA TYR A 50 28.96 -4.22 6.66
C TYR A 50 27.76 -4.72 7.42
N LEU A 51 27.58 -6.03 7.44
CA LEU A 51 26.69 -6.70 8.38
C LEU A 51 27.52 -7.63 9.28
N TYR A 52 27.35 -7.48 10.58
CA TYR A 52 27.97 -8.31 11.61
C TYR A 52 26.94 -9.16 12.32
N SER A 53 27.38 -10.33 12.80
CA SER A 53 26.65 -11.10 13.81
C SER A 53 26.83 -10.50 15.20
N ALA A 54 26.03 -10.93 16.17
CA ALA A 54 26.17 -10.57 17.58
C ALA A 54 27.55 -10.92 18.17
N SER A 55 28.24 -11.91 17.62
CA SER A 55 29.59 -12.34 18.03
C SER A 55 30.72 -11.51 17.42
N GLY A 56 30.43 -10.50 16.60
CA GLY A 56 31.44 -9.66 15.93
C GLY A 56 31.97 -10.25 14.64
N THR A 57 31.42 -11.35 14.15
CA THR A 57 31.81 -11.92 12.85
C THR A 57 31.21 -11.09 11.71
N VAL A 58 32.03 -10.68 10.74
CA VAL A 58 31.58 -10.08 9.49
C VAL A 58 30.84 -11.14 8.68
N LEU A 59 29.54 -10.97 8.49
CA LEU A 59 28.72 -11.86 7.65
C LEU A 59 28.93 -11.54 6.17
N TRP A 60 28.98 -10.23 5.85
CA TRP A 60 29.34 -9.73 4.53
C TRP A 60 29.73 -8.26 4.60
N SER A 61 30.41 -7.80 3.55
CA SER A 61 30.64 -6.39 3.24
C SER A 61 30.40 -6.16 1.76
N VAL A 62 29.82 -4.99 1.43
CA VAL A 62 29.53 -4.59 0.04
C VAL A 62 30.05 -3.18 -0.19
N GLU A 63 30.74 -2.98 -1.31
CA GLU A 63 31.09 -1.66 -1.80
C GLU A 63 29.84 -0.98 -2.34
N THR A 64 29.68 0.29 -1.98
CA THR A 64 28.55 1.14 -2.36
C THR A 64 28.98 2.22 -3.34
N THR A 65 28.04 2.88 -4.01
CA THR A 65 28.33 3.93 -4.99
C THR A 65 28.86 5.23 -4.36
N GLY A 66 28.63 5.42 -3.06
CA GLY A 66 29.06 6.59 -2.29
C GLY A 66 29.25 6.22 -0.83
N LYS A 67 29.72 7.17 0.00
CA LYS A 67 29.87 6.98 1.44
C LYS A 67 28.52 6.66 2.06
N VAL A 68 28.48 5.67 2.93
CA VAL A 68 27.26 5.36 3.69
C VAL A 68 27.16 6.33 4.83
N LEU A 69 26.09 7.14 4.84
CA LEU A 69 25.85 8.20 5.82
C LEU A 69 25.05 7.71 7.02
N GLU A 70 23.97 6.94 6.75
CA GLU A 70 23.10 6.36 7.76
C GLU A 70 22.67 4.95 7.36
N THR A 71 22.35 4.14 8.36
CA THR A 71 21.88 2.76 8.21
C THR A 71 20.71 2.51 9.14
N CYS A 72 19.76 1.67 8.73
CA CYS A 72 18.75 1.10 9.60
C CYS A 72 18.54 -0.38 9.28
N ILE A 73 18.19 -1.15 10.30
CA ILE A 73 18.01 -2.60 10.20
C ILE A 73 16.68 -3.01 10.82
N SER A 74 15.97 -3.96 10.21
CA SER A 74 14.72 -4.48 10.75
C SER A 74 14.90 -5.19 12.09
N SER A 75 13.83 -5.32 12.88
CA SER A 75 13.86 -5.92 14.21
C SER A 75 14.43 -7.34 14.22
N ASN A 76 14.19 -8.13 13.19
CA ASN A 76 14.70 -9.49 13.02
C ASN A 76 16.05 -9.57 12.25
N GLY A 77 16.51 -8.43 11.70
CA GLY A 77 17.75 -8.35 10.92
C GLY A 77 17.66 -8.83 9.47
N ASP A 78 16.45 -9.13 8.96
CA ASP A 78 16.29 -9.66 7.60
C ASP A 78 16.39 -8.60 6.51
N TYR A 79 16.19 -7.32 6.86
CA TYR A 79 16.24 -6.18 5.95
C TYR A 79 17.13 -5.09 6.48
N ILE A 80 17.89 -4.47 5.58
CA ILE A 80 18.78 -3.35 5.86
C ILE A 80 18.47 -2.25 4.86
N SER A 81 18.36 -1.02 5.33
CA SER A 81 18.33 0.14 4.45
C SER A 81 19.46 1.08 4.80
N TYR A 82 20.02 1.74 3.81
CA TYR A 82 21.13 2.67 4.01
C TYR A 82 21.08 3.83 3.03
N LEU A 83 21.57 4.97 3.48
CA LEU A 83 21.66 6.23 2.76
C LEU A 83 23.10 6.51 2.38
N THR A 84 23.34 6.92 1.13
CA THR A 84 24.69 7.26 0.62
C THR A 84 24.80 8.74 0.25
N ASP A 85 26.03 9.27 0.20
CA ASP A 85 26.31 10.68 -0.11
C ASP A 85 26.15 11.04 -1.60
N ASP A 86 25.87 10.07 -2.45
CA ASP A 86 25.46 10.26 -3.85
C ASP A 86 23.93 10.39 -4.04
N GLN A 87 23.22 10.75 -2.95
CA GLN A 87 21.75 11.01 -2.94
C GLN A 87 20.89 9.76 -3.14
N ARG A 88 21.35 8.59 -2.75
CA ARG A 88 20.62 7.34 -2.90
C ARG A 88 20.30 6.70 -1.58
N ILE A 89 19.16 6.03 -1.55
CA ILE A 89 18.83 5.03 -0.54
C ILE A 89 18.76 3.66 -1.19
N TYR A 90 19.14 2.67 -0.43
CA TYR A 90 19.09 1.27 -0.80
C TYR A 90 18.27 0.50 0.22
N PHE A 91 17.55 -0.48 -0.26
CA PHE A 91 16.86 -1.46 0.57
C PHE A 91 17.33 -2.86 0.16
N ALA A 92 17.92 -3.56 1.08
CA ALA A 92 18.56 -4.85 0.85
C ALA A 92 18.03 -5.92 1.83
N VAL A 93 18.09 -7.17 1.40
CA VAL A 93 17.87 -8.31 2.29
C VAL A 93 19.19 -8.74 2.93
N LYS A 94 19.09 -9.48 4.03
CA LYS A 94 20.19 -9.96 4.87
C LYS A 94 21.35 -10.64 4.12
N ASN A 95 21.12 -11.19 2.94
CA ASN A 95 22.16 -11.80 2.09
C ASN A 95 22.84 -10.80 1.16
N SER A 96 22.83 -9.52 1.47
CA SER A 96 23.39 -8.39 0.71
C SER A 96 22.72 -8.04 -0.63
N ARG A 97 21.69 -8.79 -1.05
CA ARG A 97 20.99 -8.49 -2.30
C ARG A 97 20.14 -7.22 -2.15
N VAL A 98 20.43 -6.22 -2.98
CA VAL A 98 19.59 -5.02 -3.09
C VAL A 98 18.24 -5.41 -3.74
N VAL A 99 17.15 -5.07 -3.07
CA VAL A 99 15.78 -5.28 -3.56
C VAL A 99 15.35 -4.11 -4.43
N TRP A 100 15.65 -2.90 -3.97
CA TRP A 100 15.43 -1.67 -4.71
C TRP A 100 16.38 -0.56 -4.25
N GLU A 101 16.56 0.45 -5.11
CA GLU A 101 17.22 1.71 -4.82
C GLU A 101 16.35 2.87 -5.27
N TYR A 102 16.56 4.04 -4.66
CA TYR A 102 15.89 5.27 -5.06
C TYR A 102 16.87 6.44 -4.99
N ARG A 103 16.93 7.24 -6.06
CA ARG A 103 17.77 8.44 -6.13
C ARG A 103 16.92 9.68 -5.91
N PHE A 104 17.38 10.55 -5.03
CA PHE A 104 16.77 11.85 -4.75
C PHE A 104 17.43 12.96 -5.57
N ASP A 105 16.72 14.08 -5.74
CA ASP A 105 17.28 15.28 -6.39
C ASP A 105 18.28 16.01 -5.49
N ARG A 106 18.21 15.78 -4.19
CA ARG A 106 19.08 16.38 -3.16
C ARG A 106 19.44 15.32 -2.14
N GLN A 107 20.52 15.58 -1.39
CA GLN A 107 20.95 14.72 -0.30
C GLN A 107 19.87 14.61 0.78
N PRO A 108 19.30 13.43 1.04
CA PRO A 108 18.44 13.21 2.19
C PRO A 108 19.20 13.40 3.51
N LEU A 109 18.46 13.77 4.56
CA LEU A 109 19.00 14.13 5.86
C LEU A 109 19.11 12.93 6.80
N TRP A 110 18.13 12.04 6.76
CA TRP A 110 18.04 10.86 7.62
C TRP A 110 17.15 9.78 7.03
N ILE A 111 17.34 8.57 7.53
CA ILE A 111 16.56 7.39 7.16
C ILE A 111 16.24 6.58 8.42
N ASP A 112 15.05 5.99 8.46
CA ASP A 112 14.69 5.00 9.47
C ASP A 112 13.68 3.98 8.91
N MET A 113 13.53 2.83 9.56
CA MET A 113 12.72 1.73 9.10
C MET A 113 11.91 1.13 10.24
N VAL A 114 10.63 0.83 10.00
CA VAL A 114 9.81 0.09 10.95
C VAL A 114 10.36 -1.32 11.19
N GLY A 115 10.18 -1.86 12.39
CA GLY A 115 10.75 -3.14 12.79
C GLY A 115 10.41 -4.32 11.85
N THR A 116 9.23 -4.32 11.24
CA THR A 116 8.79 -5.31 10.25
C THR A 116 9.36 -5.09 8.84
N ALA A 117 10.04 -3.95 8.61
CA ALA A 117 10.52 -3.48 7.32
C ALA A 117 9.42 -3.18 6.27
N ASP A 118 8.16 -3.01 6.68
CA ASP A 118 7.07 -2.68 5.76
C ASP A 118 7.20 -1.27 5.20
N PHE A 119 7.84 -0.37 5.97
CA PHE A 119 8.11 1.00 5.57
C PHE A 119 9.54 1.43 5.85
N VAL A 120 10.06 2.22 4.93
CA VAL A 120 11.26 3.04 5.11
C VAL A 120 10.84 4.50 5.07
N VAL A 121 11.24 5.27 6.06
CA VAL A 121 10.94 6.71 6.16
C VAL A 121 12.21 7.50 5.92
N VAL A 122 12.11 8.54 5.11
CA VAL A 122 13.26 9.35 4.67
C VAL A 122 12.94 10.83 4.87
N GLY A 123 13.80 11.53 5.59
CA GLY A 123 13.82 12.98 5.61
C GLY A 123 14.50 13.50 4.34
N GLU A 124 13.75 13.80 3.27
CA GLU A 124 14.32 14.28 2.00
C GLU A 124 14.94 15.67 2.11
N THR A 125 14.28 16.54 2.84
CA THR A 125 14.72 17.90 3.12
C THR A 125 14.26 18.29 4.52
N PRO A 126 14.71 19.44 5.08
CA PRO A 126 14.23 19.89 6.38
C PRO A 126 12.71 19.99 6.50
N HIS A 127 12.02 20.21 5.38
CA HIS A 127 10.57 20.37 5.34
C HIS A 127 9.82 19.25 4.63
N LYS A 128 10.49 18.15 4.26
CA LYS A 128 9.84 17.08 3.51
C LYS A 128 10.28 15.70 3.99
N VAL A 129 9.31 14.90 4.32
CA VAL A 129 9.47 13.49 4.69
C VAL A 129 8.72 12.63 3.69
N SER A 130 9.31 11.51 3.30
CA SER A 130 8.70 10.52 2.42
C SER A 130 8.72 9.14 3.04
N ILE A 131 7.70 8.36 2.72
CA ILE A 131 7.57 6.96 3.12
C ILE A 131 7.62 6.09 1.88
N PHE A 132 8.46 5.07 1.94
CA PHE A 132 8.60 4.04 0.92
C PHE A 132 8.08 2.72 1.46
N SER A 133 7.33 2.00 0.65
CA SER A 133 6.92 0.64 0.97
C SER A 133 8.09 -0.33 0.81
N LYS A 134 7.95 -1.52 1.35
CA LYS A 134 8.89 -2.64 1.18
C LYS A 134 9.18 -2.98 -0.29
N SER A 135 8.25 -2.70 -1.20
CA SER A 135 8.41 -2.87 -2.65
C SER A 135 9.16 -1.72 -3.35
N GLY A 136 9.60 -0.69 -2.61
CA GLY A 136 10.32 0.46 -3.15
C GLY A 136 9.44 1.57 -3.74
N ARG A 137 8.12 1.43 -3.63
CA ARG A 137 7.21 2.48 -4.08
C ARG A 137 7.14 3.60 -3.03
N ARG A 138 7.37 4.85 -3.45
CA ARG A 138 7.10 6.01 -2.61
C ARG A 138 5.58 6.15 -2.45
N THR A 139 5.08 5.76 -1.29
CA THR A 139 3.65 5.71 -1.00
C THR A 139 3.10 7.03 -0.54
N TRP A 140 3.95 7.83 0.11
CA TRP A 140 3.53 9.07 0.69
C TRP A 140 4.69 10.06 0.86
N SER A 141 4.37 11.35 0.80
CA SER A 141 5.25 12.44 1.24
C SER A 141 4.43 13.54 1.89
N PHE A 142 4.97 14.18 2.90
CA PHE A 142 4.34 15.31 3.56
C PHE A 142 5.34 16.43 3.83
N LYS A 143 4.81 17.64 3.91
CA LYS A 143 5.58 18.82 4.28
C LYS A 143 5.48 19.04 5.78
N LEU A 144 6.63 19.22 6.42
CA LEU A 144 6.73 19.71 7.80
C LEU A 144 6.56 21.23 7.82
N GLN A 145 5.86 21.72 8.82
CA GLN A 145 5.77 23.16 9.06
C GLN A 145 7.08 23.72 9.62
N THR A 146 7.72 22.94 10.47
CA THR A 146 9.00 23.25 11.09
C THR A 146 10.10 22.35 10.52
N PRO A 147 11.36 22.87 10.41
CA PRO A 147 12.44 22.09 9.84
C PRO A 147 12.79 20.87 10.71
N GLY A 148 12.69 19.66 10.16
CA GLY A 148 13.12 18.41 10.80
C GLY A 148 14.48 17.96 10.28
N THR A 149 15.43 17.72 11.18
CA THR A 149 16.79 17.32 10.82
C THR A 149 17.14 15.89 11.23
N ILE A 150 16.30 15.29 12.07
CA ILE A 150 16.40 13.89 12.51
C ILE A 150 15.00 13.32 12.67
N GLY A 151 14.81 12.07 12.35
CA GLY A 151 13.56 11.35 12.57
C GLY A 151 13.78 9.92 13.04
N ARG A 152 12.83 9.39 13.80
CA ARG A 152 12.81 8.00 14.25
C ARG A 152 11.39 7.46 14.16
N LEU A 153 11.29 6.19 13.79
CA LEU A 153 10.04 5.44 13.80
C LEU A 153 9.88 4.68 15.11
N ALA A 154 8.62 4.59 15.58
CA ALA A 154 8.28 3.56 16.55
C ALA A 154 8.36 2.17 15.88
N ASP A 155 8.83 1.15 16.63
CA ASP A 155 8.94 -0.22 16.12
C ASP A 155 7.60 -0.79 15.61
N SER A 156 6.48 -0.34 16.20
CA SER A 156 5.13 -0.66 15.74
C SER A 156 4.74 -0.03 14.40
N GLY A 157 5.53 0.93 13.90
CA GLY A 157 5.19 1.71 12.69
C GLY A 157 4.08 2.75 12.89
N GLY A 158 3.51 2.86 14.10
CA GLY A 158 2.36 3.75 14.34
C GLY A 158 2.70 5.24 14.35
N ASN A 159 3.94 5.62 14.71
CA ASN A 159 4.35 7.00 14.87
C ASN A 159 5.75 7.28 14.34
N ILE A 160 5.92 8.48 13.77
CA ILE A 160 7.22 9.05 13.42
C ILE A 160 7.46 10.24 14.35
N LEU A 161 8.59 10.24 15.02
CA LEU A 161 9.07 11.37 15.81
C LEU A 161 10.12 12.12 15.02
N ILE A 162 9.96 13.45 14.88
CA ILE A 162 10.86 14.29 14.10
C ILE A 162 11.32 15.44 14.97
N GLY A 163 12.63 15.56 15.13
CA GLY A 163 13.28 16.67 15.82
C GLY A 163 13.90 17.65 14.85
N GLY A 164 13.86 18.94 15.18
CA GLY A 164 14.44 20.04 14.41
C GLY A 164 15.41 20.89 15.24
N ARG A 165 16.00 21.91 14.59
CA ARG A 165 16.95 22.83 15.24
C ARG A 165 16.27 23.95 16.03
N ASN A 166 14.97 24.03 16.01
CA ASN A 166 14.15 25.11 16.61
C ASN A 166 13.47 24.69 17.92
N ASP A 167 14.06 23.72 18.64
CA ASP A 167 13.56 23.19 19.91
C ASP A 167 12.13 22.55 19.81
N GLU A 168 11.68 22.25 18.61
CA GLU A 168 10.39 21.60 18.37
C GLU A 168 10.57 20.12 18.03
N VAL A 169 9.64 19.34 18.55
CA VAL A 169 9.49 17.91 18.21
C VAL A 169 8.09 17.71 17.63
N THR A 170 8.05 17.18 16.42
CA THR A 170 6.80 16.86 15.75
C THR A 170 6.57 15.34 15.80
N MET A 171 5.41 14.93 16.25
CA MET A 171 4.97 13.54 16.18
C MET A 171 3.91 13.38 15.09
N LEU A 172 4.11 12.44 14.20
CA LEU A 172 3.19 12.12 13.11
C LEU A 172 2.65 10.70 13.31
N GLY A 173 1.32 10.58 13.43
CA GLY A 173 0.66 9.28 13.49
C GLY A 173 0.49 8.68 12.10
N ILE A 174 1.11 7.54 11.81
CA ILE A 174 0.96 6.82 10.56
C ILE A 174 -0.46 6.27 10.45
N GLU A 175 -1.01 5.69 11.51
CA GLU A 175 -2.37 5.16 11.53
C GLU A 175 -3.43 6.22 11.20
N ALA A 176 -3.30 7.41 11.79
CA ALA A 176 -4.20 8.53 11.48
C ALA A 176 -4.15 8.92 10.00
N TYR A 177 -2.96 8.81 9.40
CA TYR A 177 -2.80 9.03 7.96
C TYR A 177 -3.41 7.91 7.13
N LEU A 178 -3.17 6.65 7.44
CA LEU A 178 -3.75 5.51 6.73
C LEU A 178 -5.29 5.56 6.78
N ALA A 179 -5.87 5.86 7.94
CA ALA A 179 -7.31 6.07 8.08
C ALA A 179 -7.82 7.26 7.23
N ARG A 180 -7.05 8.34 7.10
CA ARG A 180 -7.38 9.45 6.20
C ARG A 180 -7.31 9.02 4.73
N LEU A 181 -6.28 8.26 4.35
CA LEU A 181 -6.10 7.73 3.00
C LEU A 181 -7.25 6.81 2.61
N LEU A 182 -7.69 5.94 3.52
CA LEU A 182 -8.87 5.09 3.34
C LEU A 182 -10.11 5.94 3.04
N ARG A 183 -10.43 6.90 3.89
CA ARG A 183 -11.58 7.81 3.69
C ARG A 183 -11.53 8.58 2.36
N GLN A 184 -10.34 9.00 1.93
CA GLN A 184 -10.18 9.68 0.64
C GLN A 184 -10.46 8.73 -0.53
N THR A 185 -10.01 7.48 -0.43
CA THR A 185 -10.20 6.47 -1.48
C THR A 185 -11.67 6.01 -1.52
N GLN A 186 -12.33 5.84 -0.37
CA GLN A 186 -13.76 5.59 -0.29
C GLN A 186 -14.59 6.66 -1.01
N ARG A 187 -14.24 7.94 -0.79
CA ARG A 187 -14.90 9.05 -1.51
C ARG A 187 -14.65 9.03 -3.02
N LEU A 188 -13.48 8.56 -3.45
CA LEU A 188 -13.16 8.42 -4.86
C LEU A 188 -14.03 7.34 -5.51
N VAL A 189 -14.18 6.20 -4.86
CA VAL A 189 -15.06 5.10 -5.30
C VAL A 189 -16.52 5.55 -5.36
N GLU A 190 -16.99 6.24 -4.33
CA GLU A 190 -18.38 6.75 -4.30
C GLU A 190 -18.65 7.78 -5.42
N ARG A 191 -17.67 8.65 -5.72
CA ARG A 191 -17.77 9.55 -6.89
C ARG A 191 -17.84 8.79 -8.20
N ALA A 192 -16.97 7.81 -8.40
CA ALA A 192 -16.99 6.99 -9.61
C ALA A 192 -18.38 6.35 -9.81
N ARG A 193 -18.98 5.82 -8.74
CA ARG A 193 -20.33 5.28 -8.74
C ARG A 193 -21.39 6.33 -9.10
N THR A 194 -21.33 7.53 -8.50
CA THR A 194 -22.27 8.62 -8.81
C THR A 194 -22.12 9.14 -10.23
N ASP A 195 -20.90 9.10 -10.78
CA ASP A 195 -20.61 9.48 -12.17
C ASP A 195 -21.03 8.38 -13.18
N GLY A 196 -21.58 7.27 -12.70
CA GLY A 196 -22.08 6.18 -13.53
C GLY A 196 -20.99 5.24 -14.05
N LEU A 197 -19.86 5.13 -13.34
CA LEU A 197 -18.83 4.12 -13.60
C LEU A 197 -19.16 2.81 -12.86
N ASP A 198 -18.70 1.68 -13.42
CA ASP A 198 -18.80 0.38 -12.75
C ASP A 198 -17.68 0.27 -11.71
N ALA A 199 -18.00 0.59 -10.46
CA ALA A 199 -17.05 0.62 -9.35
C ALA A 199 -17.00 -0.68 -8.55
N HIS A 200 -17.61 -1.77 -9.02
CA HIS A 200 -17.75 -3.01 -8.24
C HIS A 200 -16.39 -3.59 -7.79
N GLU A 201 -15.40 -3.66 -8.67
CA GLU A 201 -14.05 -4.11 -8.34
C GLU A 201 -13.39 -3.20 -7.30
N ALA A 202 -13.51 -1.88 -7.47
CA ALA A 202 -12.99 -0.91 -6.52
C ALA A 202 -13.65 -1.00 -5.13
N GLU A 203 -14.93 -1.33 -5.06
CA GLU A 203 -15.66 -1.56 -3.81
C GLU A 203 -15.13 -2.81 -3.09
N GLN A 204 -14.86 -3.90 -3.80
CA GLN A 204 -14.26 -5.10 -3.20
C GLN A 204 -12.87 -4.81 -2.63
N GLU A 205 -12.04 -4.07 -3.35
CA GLU A 205 -10.71 -3.68 -2.89
C GLU A 205 -10.77 -2.75 -1.66
N ILE A 206 -11.78 -1.88 -1.52
CA ILE A 206 -11.97 -1.07 -0.31
C ILE A 206 -12.22 -1.93 0.92
N TYR A 207 -13.05 -2.97 0.85
CA TYR A 207 -13.25 -3.90 1.97
C TYR A 207 -11.97 -4.63 2.36
N ALA A 208 -11.18 -5.03 1.38
CA ALA A 208 -9.88 -5.64 1.66
C ALA A 208 -8.91 -4.65 2.34
N ALA A 209 -8.94 -3.37 1.94
CA ALA A 209 -8.15 -2.32 2.58
C ALA A 209 -8.59 -2.06 4.03
N GLU A 210 -9.89 -2.03 4.30
CA GLU A 210 -10.41 -1.86 5.68
C GLU A 210 -9.89 -2.97 6.59
N ARG A 211 -10.01 -4.21 6.17
CA ARG A 211 -9.52 -5.37 6.93
C ARG A 211 -8.00 -5.32 7.14
N ALA A 212 -7.23 -5.02 6.08
CA ALA A 212 -5.78 -4.91 6.18
C ALA A 212 -5.35 -3.80 7.18
N LEU A 213 -6.11 -2.71 7.27
CA LEU A 213 -5.87 -1.64 8.25
C LEU A 213 -6.19 -2.09 9.68
N GLU A 214 -7.31 -2.79 9.90
CA GLU A 214 -7.71 -3.33 11.20
C GLU A 214 -6.71 -4.39 11.70
N ASP A 215 -6.20 -5.22 10.81
CA ASP A 215 -5.21 -6.27 11.11
C ASP A 215 -3.78 -5.71 11.29
N GLY A 216 -3.57 -4.39 11.07
CA GLY A 216 -2.25 -3.77 11.10
C GLY A 216 -1.35 -4.18 9.94
N ALA A 217 -1.89 -4.79 8.89
CA ALA A 217 -1.17 -5.23 7.70
C ALA A 217 -0.92 -4.04 6.74
N HIS A 218 -0.11 -3.09 7.18
CA HIS A 218 0.06 -1.78 6.52
C HIS A 218 0.54 -1.88 5.07
N GLN A 219 1.40 -2.85 4.74
CA GLN A 219 1.86 -3.04 3.36
C GLN A 219 0.71 -3.52 2.47
N GLU A 220 -0.07 -4.49 2.93
CA GLU A 220 -1.24 -5.00 2.22
C GLU A 220 -2.28 -3.89 2.02
N PHE A 221 -2.53 -3.09 3.07
CA PHE A 221 -3.39 -1.92 2.99
C PHE A 221 -2.97 -0.98 1.86
N ILE A 222 -1.68 -0.59 1.80
CA ILE A 222 -1.18 0.34 0.79
C ILE A 222 -1.30 -0.22 -0.63
N ASP A 223 -0.98 -1.51 -0.81
CA ASP A 223 -1.08 -2.17 -2.10
C ASP A 223 -2.55 -2.27 -2.55
N THR A 224 -3.44 -2.54 -1.62
CA THR A 224 -4.88 -2.58 -1.88
C THR A 224 -5.44 -1.20 -2.24
N ILE A 225 -5.07 -0.15 -1.52
CA ILE A 225 -5.44 1.23 -1.87
C ILE A 225 -4.96 1.62 -3.29
N ALA A 226 -3.78 1.15 -3.69
CA ALA A 226 -3.29 1.40 -5.04
C ALA A 226 -4.09 0.64 -6.09
N ARG A 227 -4.46 -0.63 -5.84
CA ARG A 227 -5.34 -1.40 -6.74
C ARG A 227 -6.71 -0.75 -6.85
N THR A 228 -7.30 -0.31 -5.74
CA THR A 228 -8.58 0.43 -5.73
C THR A 228 -8.52 1.66 -6.64
N LYS A 229 -7.46 2.46 -6.54
CA LYS A 229 -7.31 3.66 -7.39
C LYS A 229 -7.19 3.32 -8.86
N ASN A 230 -6.46 2.26 -9.21
CA ASN A 230 -6.35 1.79 -10.58
C ASN A 230 -7.71 1.28 -11.08
N ALA A 231 -8.42 0.47 -10.29
CA ALA A 231 -9.75 -0.03 -10.63
C ALA A 231 -10.75 1.12 -10.90
N VAL A 232 -10.69 2.21 -10.13
CA VAL A 232 -11.52 3.41 -10.41
C VAL A 232 -11.11 4.10 -11.72
N GLN A 233 -9.81 4.19 -12.02
CA GLN A 233 -9.35 4.84 -13.26
C GLN A 233 -9.69 4.04 -14.52
N GLU A 234 -9.71 2.72 -14.40
CA GLU A 234 -9.98 1.78 -15.49
C GLU A 234 -11.46 1.40 -15.56
N ALA A 235 -12.29 1.87 -14.60
CA ALA A 235 -13.70 1.52 -14.50
C ALA A 235 -14.46 1.92 -15.78
N PRO A 236 -15.12 0.96 -16.45
CA PRO A 236 -15.96 1.27 -17.59
C PRO A 236 -17.19 2.06 -17.15
N VAL A 237 -17.78 2.81 -18.08
CA VAL A 237 -19.11 3.41 -17.82
C VAL A 237 -20.06 2.28 -17.47
N ALA A 238 -20.66 2.34 -16.28
CA ALA A 238 -21.64 1.36 -15.86
C ALA A 238 -22.71 1.30 -16.97
N ARG A 239 -22.84 0.17 -17.61
CA ARG A 239 -23.97 -0.08 -18.49
C ARG A 239 -25.17 0.15 -17.55
N LYS A 240 -25.89 1.30 -17.73
CA LYS A 240 -27.25 1.39 -17.22
C LYS A 240 -27.85 0.08 -17.66
N ALA A 241 -28.24 -0.76 -16.68
CA ALA A 241 -29.14 -1.85 -17.01
C ALA A 241 -30.18 -1.16 -17.84
N VAL A 242 -30.09 -1.29 -19.15
CA VAL A 242 -31.21 -0.99 -20.02
C VAL A 242 -32.21 -1.92 -19.37
N ALA A 243 -33.13 -1.35 -18.60
CA ALA A 243 -34.35 -2.03 -18.34
C ALA A 243 -34.75 -2.39 -19.76
N GLU A 244 -34.36 -3.63 -20.17
CA GLU A 244 -34.96 -4.20 -21.36
C GLU A 244 -36.39 -3.86 -21.14
N THR A 245 -36.90 -3.01 -22.00
CA THR A 245 -38.33 -2.70 -22.00
C THR A 245 -38.95 -4.08 -22.02
N ALA A 246 -39.30 -4.52 -20.81
CA ALA A 246 -39.99 -5.75 -20.63
C ALA A 246 -41.21 -5.55 -21.49
N GLY A 247 -41.17 -6.14 -22.68
CA GLY A 247 -42.35 -6.27 -23.50
C GLY A 247 -43.38 -6.80 -22.55
N SER A 248 -44.46 -6.13 -22.38
CA SER A 248 -45.45 -6.26 -21.35
C SER A 248 -45.71 -7.73 -21.00
N GLY A 249 -44.96 -8.24 -20.03
CA GLY A 249 -45.24 -9.53 -19.39
C GLY A 249 -46.60 -9.37 -18.73
N GLY A 250 -47.56 -10.25 -19.04
CA GLY A 250 -48.92 -10.15 -18.54
C GLY A 250 -48.94 -10.37 -17.03
N ASN A 251 -49.77 -9.59 -16.32
CA ASN A 251 -50.08 -9.86 -14.94
C ASN A 251 -50.95 -11.13 -14.88
N CYS A 252 -50.59 -12.05 -13.98
CA CYS A 252 -51.37 -13.25 -13.76
C CYS A 252 -52.79 -12.90 -13.31
N SER A 253 -53.81 -13.37 -14.04
CA SER A 253 -55.21 -13.12 -13.75
C SER A 253 -55.69 -13.73 -12.41
N ASN A 254 -54.92 -14.70 -11.87
CA ASN A 254 -55.25 -15.39 -10.63
C ASN A 254 -54.64 -14.73 -9.39
N CYS A 255 -53.36 -14.32 -9.44
CA CYS A 255 -52.65 -13.82 -8.26
C CYS A 255 -52.08 -12.38 -8.44
N GLY A 256 -52.30 -11.73 -9.57
CA GLY A 256 -51.84 -10.36 -9.86
C GLY A 256 -50.32 -10.20 -10.10
N THR A 257 -49.53 -11.26 -9.99
CA THR A 257 -48.09 -11.20 -10.15
C THR A 257 -47.71 -10.92 -11.60
N GLY A 258 -46.84 -9.91 -11.82
CA GLY A 258 -46.21 -9.67 -13.13
C GLY A 258 -45.25 -10.78 -13.48
N ASN A 259 -45.37 -11.36 -14.69
CA ASN A 259 -44.48 -12.42 -15.18
C ASN A 259 -43.71 -11.89 -16.39
N PRO A 260 -42.42 -12.34 -16.55
CA PRO A 260 -41.66 -11.98 -17.73
C PRO A 260 -42.30 -12.43 -19.05
N PRO A 261 -42.06 -11.73 -20.18
CA PRO A 261 -42.60 -12.14 -21.46
C PRO A 261 -42.09 -13.53 -21.85
N GLY A 262 -42.97 -14.35 -22.44
CA GLY A 262 -42.64 -15.73 -22.89
C GLY A 262 -42.90 -16.84 -21.87
N PHE A 263 -43.23 -16.52 -20.61
CA PHE A 263 -43.61 -17.52 -19.63
C PHE A 263 -45.04 -18.04 -19.93
N GLN A 264 -45.18 -19.37 -19.99
CA GLN A 264 -46.48 -20.02 -20.23
C GLN A 264 -47.29 -20.21 -18.95
N PHE A 265 -46.62 -20.16 -17.77
CA PHE A 265 -47.27 -20.33 -16.46
C PHE A 265 -46.75 -19.27 -15.49
N CYS A 266 -47.57 -18.83 -14.58
CA CYS A 266 -47.17 -17.90 -13.55
C CYS A 266 -46.16 -18.55 -12.60
N GLY A 267 -44.99 -17.88 -12.40
CA GLY A 267 -43.92 -18.37 -11.54
C GLY A 267 -44.27 -18.47 -10.06
N VAL A 268 -45.38 -17.81 -9.64
CA VAL A 268 -45.83 -17.79 -8.23
C VAL A 268 -46.95 -18.78 -7.95
N CYS A 269 -47.99 -18.82 -8.78
CA CYS A 269 -49.18 -19.65 -8.51
C CYS A 269 -49.37 -20.81 -9.49
N GLY A 270 -48.52 -20.94 -10.50
CA GLY A 270 -48.59 -22.00 -11.51
C GLY A 270 -49.76 -21.87 -12.51
N GLN A 271 -50.56 -20.78 -12.44
CA GLN A 271 -51.63 -20.54 -13.38
C GLN A 271 -51.11 -20.34 -14.78
N LYS A 272 -51.74 -20.94 -15.79
CA LYS A 272 -51.41 -20.71 -17.20
C LYS A 272 -51.66 -19.25 -17.56
N LEU A 273 -50.64 -18.62 -18.14
CA LEU A 273 -50.72 -17.19 -18.56
C LEU A 273 -51.26 -17.12 -19.98
N GLU A 274 -52.18 -16.20 -20.18
CA GLU A 274 -52.69 -15.89 -21.53
C GLU A 274 -51.63 -15.09 -22.28
N GLN A 275 -51.20 -15.58 -23.44
CA GLN A 275 -50.14 -14.94 -24.23
C GLN A 275 -50.74 -13.72 -24.96
N GLY A 276 -50.17 -12.55 -24.66
CA GLY A 276 -50.42 -11.33 -25.45
C GLY A 276 -49.49 -11.21 -26.65
N CYS A 277 -49.84 -10.40 -27.58
CA CYS A 277 -49.01 -10.08 -28.75
C CYS A 277 -47.64 -9.55 -28.32
N PRO A 278 -46.51 -10.10 -28.84
CA PRO A 278 -45.16 -9.71 -28.44
C PRO A 278 -44.82 -8.26 -28.78
N SER A 279 -45.54 -7.63 -29.70
CA SER A 279 -45.31 -6.25 -30.13
C SER A 279 -46.15 -5.19 -29.42
N CYS A 280 -47.44 -5.49 -29.12
CA CYS A 280 -48.37 -4.52 -28.57
C CYS A 280 -49.09 -4.95 -27.31
N GLY A 281 -48.85 -6.17 -26.79
CA GLY A 281 -49.44 -6.69 -25.58
C GLY A 281 -50.94 -7.07 -25.68
N THR A 282 -51.59 -6.87 -26.82
CA THR A 282 -52.99 -7.22 -27.01
C THR A 282 -53.21 -8.70 -26.88
N GLN A 283 -54.26 -9.11 -26.13
CA GLN A 283 -54.59 -10.49 -25.88
C GLN A 283 -54.87 -11.22 -27.23
N LEU A 284 -54.18 -12.34 -27.44
CA LEU A 284 -54.27 -13.09 -28.68
C LEU A 284 -55.37 -14.15 -28.61
N GLN A 285 -56.23 -14.21 -29.64
CA GLN A 285 -57.19 -15.28 -29.77
C GLN A 285 -56.55 -16.52 -30.40
N PRO A 286 -56.89 -17.72 -29.94
CA PRO A 286 -56.32 -18.95 -30.48
C PRO A 286 -56.66 -19.12 -31.96
N GLY A 287 -55.64 -19.42 -32.80
CA GLY A 287 -55.85 -19.74 -34.20
C GLY A 287 -55.61 -18.60 -35.20
N PHE A 288 -55.19 -17.41 -34.73
CA PHE A 288 -54.80 -16.34 -35.66
C PHE A 288 -53.28 -16.34 -35.88
N GLN A 289 -52.85 -16.10 -37.10
CA GLN A 289 -51.41 -16.03 -37.46
C GLN A 289 -50.87 -14.59 -37.34
N PHE A 290 -51.74 -13.61 -37.13
CA PHE A 290 -51.35 -12.20 -36.98
C PHE A 290 -52.14 -11.54 -35.87
N CYS A 291 -51.52 -10.61 -35.17
CA CYS A 291 -52.19 -9.81 -34.15
C CYS A 291 -53.23 -8.86 -34.79
N GLY A 292 -54.49 -8.97 -34.38
CA GLY A 292 -55.59 -8.15 -34.92
C GLY A 292 -55.44 -6.65 -34.64
N ASN A 293 -54.56 -6.25 -33.69
CA ASN A 293 -54.38 -4.84 -33.33
C ASN A 293 -53.16 -4.21 -34.03
N CYS A 294 -52.01 -4.88 -34.12
CA CYS A 294 -50.81 -4.32 -34.68
C CYS A 294 -50.26 -5.03 -35.93
N GLY A 295 -50.93 -6.11 -36.39
CA GLY A 295 -50.52 -6.88 -37.56
C GLY A 295 -49.26 -7.71 -37.43
N THR A 296 -48.66 -7.79 -36.21
CA THR A 296 -47.47 -8.61 -35.99
C THR A 296 -47.80 -10.09 -36.16
N GLN A 297 -46.95 -10.83 -36.91
CA GLN A 297 -47.05 -12.28 -37.05
C GLN A 297 -46.80 -12.96 -35.70
N ILE A 298 -47.64 -13.94 -35.33
CA ILE A 298 -47.66 -14.58 -34.02
C ILE A 298 -47.09 -16.00 -34.13
#